data_a038ce2cd061c79f82b3ea5c063f3936
#
_entry.id   a038ce2cd061c79f82b3ea5c063f3936
#
_cell.length_a   1.000
_cell.length_b   1.000
_cell.length_c   1.000
_cell.angle_alpha   90.00
_cell.angle_beta   90.00
_cell.angle_gamma   90.00
#
_symmetry.space_group_name_H-M   'P 1'
#
loop_
_entity.id
_entity.type
_entity.pdbx_description
1 polymer ?
#
loop_
_entity_poly.entity_id
_entity_poly.type
_entity_poly.pdbx_seq_one_letter_code
_entity_poly.pdbx_strand_id
1 'polypeptide(L)'
;MYRILIVDDEKNERDCILYLLKNCGFELEIKEAEDGVEALQILKIWPAHILFTDVQMPRMDGLELIREALNLYPDIRPIIFSGYADFAYAKTAISLGVENYILKPVVPDEFTKTLSSLIGQLDEDQANMHMQENQKLFLLQYSLQLSIF
;
A
#
# COMPACT_ATOMS: atom_id res chain seq x y z
N MET A 1 -4.20 -4.19 -12.45
CA MET A 1 -4.17 -2.77 -12.08
C MET A 1 -4.20 -2.62 -10.56
N TYR A 2 -3.22 -1.97 -9.99
CA TYR A 2 -3.16 -1.76 -8.54
C TYR A 2 -3.86 -0.47 -8.13
N ARG A 3 -4.43 -0.47 -6.94
CA ARG A 3 -5.11 0.68 -6.34
C ARG A 3 -4.22 1.31 -5.29
N ILE A 4 -4.03 2.62 -5.39
CA ILE A 4 -3.22 3.41 -4.47
C ILE A 4 -4.07 4.51 -3.84
N LEU A 5 -4.04 4.60 -2.51
CA LEU A 5 -4.63 5.72 -1.78
C LEU A 5 -3.51 6.63 -1.29
N ILE A 6 -3.61 7.91 -1.64
CA ILE A 6 -2.67 8.96 -1.20
C ILE A 6 -3.36 9.78 -0.12
N VAL A 7 -2.70 9.92 1.02
CA VAL A 7 -3.23 10.65 2.18
C VAL A 7 -2.24 11.71 2.63
N ASP A 8 -2.64 12.96 2.51
CA ASP A 8 -1.89 14.13 2.98
C ASP A 8 -2.86 15.30 3.12
N ASP A 9 -2.73 16.10 4.16
CA ASP A 9 -3.57 17.27 4.37
C ASP A 9 -3.23 18.45 3.44
N GLU A 10 -2.06 18.41 2.80
CA GLU A 10 -1.63 19.41 1.84
C GLU A 10 -1.85 18.96 0.40
N LYS A 11 -2.70 19.66 -0.32
CA LYS A 11 -3.01 19.35 -1.70
C LYS A 11 -1.78 19.37 -2.61
N ASN A 12 -0.89 20.33 -2.42
CA ASN A 12 0.32 20.45 -3.23
C ASN A 12 1.22 19.22 -3.11
N GLU A 13 1.29 18.63 -1.93
CA GLU A 13 2.05 17.42 -1.68
C GLU A 13 1.39 16.21 -2.37
N ARG A 14 0.07 16.09 -2.30
CA ARG A 14 -0.64 15.05 -3.03
C ARG A 14 -0.47 15.19 -4.53
N ASP A 15 -0.54 16.40 -5.06
CA ASP A 15 -0.36 16.66 -6.49
C ASP A 15 1.03 16.25 -6.97
N CYS A 16 2.06 16.45 -6.15
CA CYS A 16 3.42 16.01 -6.44
C CYS A 16 3.49 14.48 -6.60
N ILE A 17 2.93 13.73 -5.65
CA ILE A 17 2.89 12.27 -5.71
C ILE A 17 2.05 11.80 -6.89
N LEU A 18 0.91 12.43 -7.15
CA LEU A 18 0.07 12.13 -8.31
C LEU A 18 0.84 12.25 -9.62
N TYR A 19 1.59 13.33 -9.77
CA TYR A 19 2.41 13.54 -10.96
C TYR A 19 3.41 12.42 -11.15
N LEU A 20 4.11 12.04 -10.09
CA LEU A 20 5.09 10.94 -10.15
C LEU A 20 4.42 9.61 -10.47
N LEU A 21 3.27 9.32 -9.89
CA LEU A 21 2.52 8.09 -10.16
C LEU A 21 2.01 8.02 -11.60
N LYS A 22 1.54 9.13 -12.14
CA LYS A 22 1.05 9.19 -13.53
C LYS A 22 2.17 8.98 -14.55
N ASN A 23 3.42 9.27 -14.19
CA ASN A 23 4.57 9.19 -15.07
C ASN A 23 5.47 7.98 -14.77
N CYS A 24 5.05 7.06 -13.91
CA CYS A 24 5.86 5.91 -13.53
C CYS A 24 5.80 4.73 -14.51
N GLY A 25 4.88 4.75 -15.47
CA GLY A 25 4.73 3.68 -16.45
C GLY A 25 3.87 2.49 -16.02
N PHE A 26 3.33 2.49 -14.81
CA PHE A 26 2.42 1.45 -14.32
C PHE A 26 0.97 1.87 -14.48
N GLU A 27 0.08 0.90 -14.71
CA GLU A 27 -1.35 1.13 -14.68
C GLU A 27 -1.87 1.10 -13.25
N LEU A 28 -2.36 2.25 -12.78
CA LEU A 28 -2.77 2.44 -11.39
C LEU A 28 -4.13 3.12 -11.34
N GLU A 29 -4.96 2.69 -10.38
CA GLU A 29 -6.11 3.46 -9.93
C GLU A 29 -5.70 4.22 -8.67
N ILE A 30 -5.99 5.53 -8.64
CA ILE A 30 -5.51 6.40 -7.58
C ILE A 30 -6.70 7.14 -6.98
N LYS A 31 -6.80 7.13 -5.65
CA LYS A 31 -7.68 8.00 -4.88
C LYS A 31 -6.89 8.81 -3.88
N GLU A 32 -7.46 9.93 -3.45
CA GLU A 32 -6.85 10.85 -2.51
C GLU A 32 -7.73 11.05 -1.29
N ALA A 33 -7.09 11.29 -0.15
CA ALA A 33 -7.76 11.70 1.08
C ALA A 33 -6.96 12.83 1.75
N GLU A 34 -7.66 13.70 2.45
CA GLU A 34 -7.05 14.85 3.15
C GLU A 34 -6.60 14.51 4.57
N ASP A 35 -7.15 13.47 5.16
CA ASP A 35 -6.81 13.03 6.52
C ASP A 35 -7.08 11.54 6.70
N GLY A 36 -6.67 11.03 7.85
CA GLY A 36 -6.82 9.61 8.15
C GLY A 36 -8.26 9.15 8.30
N VAL A 37 -9.16 10.01 8.75
CA VAL A 37 -10.58 9.66 8.90
C VAL A 37 -11.22 9.44 7.53
N GLU A 38 -11.02 10.38 6.61
CA GLU A 38 -11.49 10.25 5.22
C GLU A 38 -10.86 9.02 4.55
N ALA A 39 -9.55 8.80 4.76
CA ALA A 39 -8.85 7.65 4.21
C ALA A 39 -9.47 6.33 4.66
N LEU A 40 -9.81 6.18 5.93
CA LEU A 40 -10.46 4.98 6.44
C LEU A 40 -11.85 4.77 5.83
N GLN A 41 -12.61 5.83 5.64
CA GLN A 41 -13.91 5.75 4.97
C GLN A 41 -13.76 5.21 3.55
N ILE A 42 -12.76 5.70 2.82
CA ILE A 42 -12.46 5.22 1.46
C ILE A 42 -12.03 3.75 1.50
N LEU A 43 -11.10 3.37 2.39
CA LEU A 43 -10.59 2.01 2.48
C LEU A 43 -11.68 0.98 2.79
N LYS A 44 -12.70 1.35 3.54
CA LYS A 44 -13.81 0.43 3.86
C LYS A 44 -14.61 -0.01 2.64
N ILE A 45 -14.66 0.80 1.59
CA ILE A 45 -15.43 0.53 0.37
C ILE A 45 -14.54 0.35 -0.86
N TRP A 46 -13.26 0.66 -0.75
CA TRP A 46 -12.31 0.58 -1.86
C TRP A 46 -10.98 0.05 -1.33
N PRO A 47 -10.75 -1.27 -1.40
CA PRO A 47 -9.55 -1.88 -0.84
C PRO A 47 -8.32 -1.52 -1.67
N ALA A 48 -7.47 -0.65 -1.13
CA ALA A 48 -6.22 -0.26 -1.76
C ALA A 48 -5.14 -1.32 -1.56
N HIS A 49 -4.26 -1.49 -2.53
CA HIS A 49 -3.07 -2.33 -2.42
C HIS A 49 -1.93 -1.60 -1.74
N ILE A 50 -1.84 -0.29 -1.98
CA ILE A 50 -0.77 0.57 -1.47
C ILE A 50 -1.41 1.77 -0.79
N LEU A 51 -0.91 2.11 0.40
CA LEU A 51 -1.30 3.29 1.15
C LEU A 51 -0.10 4.22 1.27
N PHE A 52 -0.14 5.35 0.57
CA PHE A 52 0.81 6.44 0.75
C PHE A 52 0.27 7.41 1.77
N THR A 53 0.95 7.64 2.88
CA THR A 53 0.48 8.57 3.90
C THR A 53 1.60 9.44 4.46
N ASP A 54 1.28 10.71 4.71
CA ASP A 54 2.07 11.53 5.60
C ASP A 54 1.87 11.06 7.05
N VAL A 55 2.79 11.42 7.92
CA VAL A 55 2.70 11.10 9.36
C VAL A 55 1.86 12.13 10.09
N GLN A 56 2.17 13.42 9.93
CA GLN A 56 1.51 14.48 10.69
C GLN A 56 0.31 15.03 9.95
N MET A 57 -0.86 14.65 10.39
CA MET A 57 -2.14 15.10 9.85
C MET A 57 -3.12 15.40 10.98
N PRO A 58 -4.07 16.35 10.77
CA PRO A 58 -5.09 16.61 11.77
C PRO A 58 -6.02 15.42 11.98
N ARG A 59 -6.57 15.29 13.16
CA ARG A 59 -7.53 14.28 13.64
C ARG A 59 -6.93 12.89 13.82
N MET A 60 -6.40 12.28 12.78
CA MET A 60 -5.76 10.96 12.82
C MET A 60 -4.42 11.05 12.09
N ASP A 61 -3.32 10.74 12.76
CA ASP A 61 -2.01 10.73 12.13
C ASP A 61 -1.80 9.51 11.23
N GLY A 62 -0.71 9.55 10.44
CA GLY A 62 -0.44 8.48 9.48
C GLY A 62 -0.15 7.14 10.12
N LEU A 63 0.43 7.11 11.31
CA LEU A 63 0.71 5.86 12.02
C LEU A 63 -0.55 5.19 12.53
N GLU A 64 -1.48 5.96 13.07
CA GLU A 64 -2.80 5.46 13.46
C GLU A 64 -3.57 4.94 12.24
N LEU A 65 -3.52 5.69 11.14
CA LEU A 65 -4.13 5.27 9.88
C LEU A 65 -3.57 3.94 9.40
N ILE A 66 -2.26 3.77 9.41
CA ILE A 66 -1.61 2.52 9.00
C ILE A 66 -2.05 1.36 9.88
N ARG A 67 -2.12 1.56 11.19
CA ARG A 67 -2.58 0.53 12.13
C ARG A 67 -4.00 0.09 11.79
N GLU A 68 -4.90 1.05 11.58
CA GLU A 68 -6.30 0.75 11.23
C GLU A 68 -6.41 0.10 9.85
N ALA A 69 -5.64 0.56 8.88
CA ALA A 69 -5.61 0.00 7.54
C ALA A 69 -5.13 -1.47 7.54
N LEU A 70 -4.09 -1.78 8.32
CA LEU A 70 -3.59 -3.15 8.46
C LEU A 70 -4.60 -4.06 9.17
N ASN A 71 -5.43 -3.53 10.07
CA ASN A 71 -6.52 -4.29 10.67
C ASN A 71 -7.61 -4.63 9.65
N LEU A 72 -7.90 -3.71 8.71
CA LEU A 72 -8.86 -3.96 7.64
C LEU A 72 -8.30 -4.88 6.55
N TYR A 73 -7.07 -4.65 6.15
CA TYR A 73 -6.39 -5.36 5.06
C TYR A 73 -4.96 -5.69 5.49
N PRO A 74 -4.71 -6.88 6.06
CA PRO A 74 -3.37 -7.24 6.56
C PRO A 74 -2.27 -7.20 5.49
N ASP A 75 -2.63 -7.34 4.22
CA ASP A 75 -1.67 -7.35 3.12
C ASP A 75 -1.46 -5.99 2.46
N ILE A 76 -2.13 -4.93 2.93
CA ILE A 76 -1.92 -3.59 2.40
C ILE A 76 -0.46 -3.17 2.62
N ARG A 77 0.12 -2.51 1.63
CA ARG A 77 1.52 -2.05 1.67
C ARG A 77 1.56 -0.56 2.00
N PRO A 78 1.91 -0.21 3.24
CA PRO A 78 2.03 1.20 3.61
C PRO A 78 3.38 1.77 3.19
N ILE A 79 3.35 3.01 2.70
CA ILE A 79 4.53 3.83 2.47
C ILE A 79 4.32 5.13 3.21
N ILE A 80 5.26 5.48 4.07
CA ILE A 80 5.27 6.76 4.76
C ILE A 80 6.08 7.75 3.94
N PHE A 81 5.52 8.94 3.79
CA PHE A 81 6.27 10.00 3.19
C PHE A 81 6.14 11.26 4.05
N SER A 82 7.27 11.82 4.52
CA SER A 82 7.29 12.87 5.54
C SER A 82 8.43 13.85 5.33
N GLY A 83 8.20 15.11 5.73
CA GLY A 83 9.21 16.17 5.66
C GLY A 83 10.31 16.08 6.71
N TYR A 84 10.18 15.21 7.68
CA TYR A 84 11.12 15.10 8.78
C TYR A 84 11.60 13.65 8.96
N ALA A 85 12.94 13.52 9.11
CA ALA A 85 13.53 12.30 9.65
C ALA A 85 13.29 12.31 11.18
N ASP A 86 12.07 12.12 11.60
CA ASP A 86 11.75 11.98 13.01
C ASP A 86 11.98 10.53 13.42
N PHE A 87 13.01 10.29 14.22
CA PHE A 87 13.36 8.96 14.67
C PHE A 87 12.24 8.27 15.44
N ALA A 88 11.45 9.01 16.19
CA ALA A 88 10.34 8.44 16.94
C ALA A 88 9.26 7.86 16.00
N TYR A 89 8.89 8.59 14.95
CA TYR A 89 7.95 8.12 13.94
C TYR A 89 8.50 6.95 13.13
N ALA A 90 9.76 7.06 12.70
CA ALA A 90 10.41 5.99 11.94
C ALA A 90 10.46 4.68 12.74
N LYS A 91 10.79 4.75 14.03
CA LYS A 91 10.86 3.59 14.91
C LYS A 91 9.48 2.94 15.08
N THR A 92 8.43 3.74 15.28
CA THR A 92 7.05 3.23 15.37
C THR A 92 6.61 2.62 14.05
N ALA A 93 6.92 3.25 12.94
CA ALA A 93 6.61 2.75 11.60
C ALA A 93 7.22 1.36 11.37
N ILE A 94 8.51 1.18 11.72
CA ILE A 94 9.19 -0.10 11.61
C ILE A 94 8.49 -1.16 12.46
N SER A 95 8.08 -0.81 13.69
CA SER A 95 7.37 -1.74 14.56
C SER A 95 5.99 -2.15 14.03
N LEU A 96 5.37 -1.32 13.19
CA LEU A 96 4.12 -1.63 12.50
C LEU A 96 4.33 -2.43 11.20
N GLY A 97 5.58 -2.69 10.81
CA GLY A 97 5.91 -3.43 9.60
C GLY A 97 5.98 -2.57 8.34
N VAL A 98 6.12 -1.26 8.47
CA VAL A 98 6.33 -0.35 7.34
C VAL A 98 7.75 -0.53 6.82
N GLU A 99 7.87 -0.96 5.58
CA GLU A 99 9.17 -1.22 4.95
C GLU A 99 9.71 -0.01 4.19
N ASN A 100 8.83 0.91 3.79
CA ASN A 100 9.19 2.03 2.94
C ASN A 100 8.88 3.36 3.60
N TYR A 101 9.90 4.19 3.72
CA TYR A 101 9.83 5.53 4.28
C TYR A 101 10.53 6.49 3.31
N ILE A 102 9.79 7.43 2.74
CA ILE A 102 10.30 8.40 1.78
C ILE A 102 10.34 9.77 2.43
N LEU A 103 11.50 10.42 2.37
CA LEU A 103 11.68 11.78 2.88
C LEU A 103 11.29 12.82 1.82
N LYS A 104 10.59 13.86 2.24
CA LYS A 104 10.34 15.05 1.42
C LYS A 104 11.58 15.97 1.45
N PRO A 105 11.94 16.64 0.35
CA PRO A 105 11.32 16.59 -0.97
C PRO A 105 11.61 15.26 -1.67
N VAL A 106 10.60 14.75 -2.38
CA VAL A 106 10.70 13.46 -3.05
C VAL A 106 11.67 13.54 -4.24
N VAL A 107 12.64 12.65 -4.25
CA VAL A 107 13.57 12.48 -5.37
C VAL A 107 12.94 11.51 -6.37
N PRO A 108 12.69 11.94 -7.63
CA PRO A 108 11.97 11.09 -8.59
C PRO A 108 12.58 9.70 -8.81
N ASP A 109 13.90 9.60 -8.87
CA ASP A 109 14.58 8.30 -9.07
C ASP A 109 14.38 7.36 -7.88
N GLU A 110 14.47 7.87 -6.67
CA GLU A 110 14.22 7.09 -5.45
C GLU A 110 12.76 6.64 -5.36
N PHE A 111 11.85 7.54 -5.70
CA PHE A 111 10.41 7.23 -5.75
C PHE A 111 10.13 6.10 -6.74
N THR A 112 10.65 6.20 -7.95
CA THR A 112 10.46 5.19 -8.99
C THR A 112 11.03 3.84 -8.58
N LYS A 113 12.20 3.81 -7.97
CA LYS A 113 12.82 2.57 -7.47
C LYS A 113 11.95 1.93 -6.38
N THR A 114 11.49 2.72 -5.41
CA THR A 114 10.65 2.23 -4.33
C THR A 114 9.34 1.66 -4.87
N LEU A 115 8.69 2.38 -5.77
CA LEU A 115 7.43 1.95 -6.36
C LEU A 115 7.61 0.68 -7.20
N SER A 116 8.65 0.63 -8.03
CA SER A 116 8.95 -0.55 -8.87
C SER A 116 9.21 -1.79 -8.03
N SER A 117 9.97 -1.65 -6.95
CA SER A 117 10.24 -2.74 -6.01
C SER A 117 8.95 -3.23 -5.36
N LEU A 118 8.12 -2.31 -4.93
CA LEU A 118 6.86 -2.64 -4.26
C LEU A 118 5.88 -3.34 -5.21
N ILE A 119 5.74 -2.84 -6.43
CA ILE A 119 4.89 -3.45 -7.45
C ILE A 119 5.41 -4.85 -7.81
N GLY A 120 6.73 -5.02 -7.90
CA GLY A 120 7.35 -6.32 -8.09
C GLY A 120 6.98 -7.31 -6.99
N GLN A 121 7.00 -6.87 -5.72
CA GLN A 121 6.57 -7.70 -4.59
C GLN A 121 5.10 -8.06 -4.67
N LEU A 122 4.24 -7.11 -5.03
CA LEU A 122 2.81 -7.36 -5.22
C LEU A 122 2.55 -8.37 -6.34
N ASP A 123 3.28 -8.26 -7.43
CA ASP A 123 3.18 -9.21 -8.56
C ASP A 123 3.59 -10.62 -8.13
N GLU A 124 4.66 -10.75 -7.35
CA GLU A 124 5.10 -12.03 -6.78
C GLU A 124 4.04 -12.61 -5.85
N ASP A 125 3.47 -11.80 -4.96
CA ASP A 125 2.43 -12.22 -4.03
C ASP A 125 1.20 -12.75 -4.79
N GLN A 126 0.77 -12.07 -5.84
CA GLN A 126 -0.35 -12.51 -6.68
C GLN A 126 -0.03 -13.81 -7.42
N ALA A 127 1.17 -13.95 -7.95
CA ALA A 127 1.61 -15.17 -8.63
C ALA A 127 1.62 -16.35 -7.66
N ASN A 128 2.12 -16.16 -6.44
CA ASN A 128 2.15 -17.19 -5.41
C ASN A 128 0.73 -17.60 -4.97
N MET A 129 -0.17 -16.66 -4.79
CA MET A 129 -1.56 -16.93 -4.48
C MET A 129 -2.24 -17.75 -5.58
N HIS A 130 -2.01 -17.38 -6.84
CA HIS A 130 -2.55 -18.09 -7.99
C HIS A 130 -2.03 -19.54 -8.07
N MET A 131 -0.74 -19.73 -7.83
CA MET A 131 -0.14 -21.08 -7.76
C MET A 131 -0.75 -21.93 -6.64
N GLN A 132 -0.96 -21.35 -5.47
CA GLN A 132 -1.59 -22.05 -4.34
C GLN A 132 -3.03 -22.46 -4.66
N GLU A 133 -3.79 -21.58 -5.28
CA GLU A 133 -5.16 -21.89 -5.73
C GLU A 133 -5.18 -23.04 -6.75
N ASN A 134 -4.29 -23.00 -7.72
CA ASN A 134 -4.15 -24.06 -8.72
C ASN A 134 -3.77 -25.39 -8.08
N GLN A 135 -2.87 -25.41 -7.11
CA GLN A 135 -2.52 -26.61 -6.36
C GLN A 135 -3.70 -27.16 -5.59
N LYS A 136 -4.47 -26.31 -4.92
CA LYS A 136 -5.69 -26.74 -4.21
C LYS A 136 -6.70 -27.36 -5.15
N LEU A 137 -6.94 -26.75 -6.29
CA LEU A 137 -7.86 -27.29 -7.30
C LEU A 137 -7.40 -28.64 -7.83
N PHE A 138 -6.11 -28.77 -8.10
CA PHE A 138 -5.51 -30.04 -8.54
C PHE A 138 -5.71 -31.13 -7.50
N LEU A 139 -5.43 -30.86 -6.22
CA LEU A 139 -5.59 -31.81 -5.13
C LEU A 139 -7.06 -32.21 -4.93
N LEU A 140 -7.99 -31.27 -5.07
CA LEU A 140 -9.42 -31.55 -5.00
C LEU A 140 -9.88 -32.48 -6.12
N GLN A 141 -9.44 -32.22 -7.35
CA GLN A 141 -9.74 -33.07 -8.50
C GLN A 141 -9.20 -34.50 -8.31
N TYR A 142 -7.97 -34.59 -7.80
CA TYR A 142 -7.35 -35.89 -7.52
C TYR A 142 -8.11 -36.66 -6.43
N SER A 143 -8.49 -36.00 -5.36
CA SER A 143 -9.32 -36.60 -4.29
C SER A 143 -10.65 -37.09 -4.81
N LEU A 144 -11.33 -36.33 -5.67
CA LEU A 144 -12.59 -36.72 -6.26
C LEU A 144 -12.45 -37.99 -7.16
N GLN A 145 -11.36 -38.05 -7.93
CA GLN A 145 -11.07 -39.22 -8.75
C GLN A 145 -10.85 -40.46 -7.90
N LEU A 146 -10.13 -40.35 -6.79
CA LEU A 146 -9.90 -41.47 -5.88
C LEU A 146 -11.17 -41.93 -5.17
N SER A 147 -12.11 -41.02 -4.91
CA SER A 147 -13.37 -41.38 -4.24
C SER A 147 -14.38 -42.09 -5.16
N ILE A 148 -14.17 -42.10 -6.47
CA ILE A 148 -15.00 -42.80 -7.44
C ILE A 148 -14.63 -44.30 -7.52
N PHE A 149 -13.42 -44.61 -7.15
CA PHE A 149 -12.90 -45.99 -7.13
C PHE A 149 -12.90 -46.54 -5.70
#